data_b156c727d3634093be8cfa59fb250d24
#
_entry.id   b156c727d3634093be8cfa59fb250d24
#
_cell.length_a   1.000
_cell.length_b   1.000
_cell.length_c   1.000
_cell.angle_alpha   90.00
_cell.angle_beta   90.00
_cell.angle_gamma   90.00
#
_symmetry.space_group_name_H-M   'P 1'
#
loop_
_entity.id
_entity.type
_entity.pdbx_description
1 polymer ?
#
loop_
_entity_poly.entity_id
_entity_poly.type
_entity_poly.pdbx_seq_one_letter_code
_entity_poly.pdbx_strand_id
1 'polypeptide(L)'
;MTDRQLEIHKGLSSIGTEIAAFYYDCVILSEMDLDTKPYLLGHLSREIESGLRDVLTPKSLEDIDLCEECSRPLNRKIGHKESIIHSLGLDNETEYVKQWYKVAKQFPKYAHRQGVWKDPREKEAFDNLWRQFEDILAFLVGNYYAIADRLDGILKMTDPSKEVLNALPNLLKEDSRFLYF
;
A
#
# COMPACT_ATOMS: atom_id res chain seq x y z
N MET A 1 11.81 10.94 -13.14
CA MET A 1 10.57 10.82 -12.34
C MET A 1 9.64 11.98 -12.72
N THR A 2 8.38 11.70 -12.93
CA THR A 2 7.31 12.72 -13.06
C THR A 2 6.97 13.31 -11.69
N ASP A 3 6.24 14.45 -11.65
CA ASP A 3 5.78 15.05 -10.39
C ASP A 3 4.96 14.06 -9.55
N ARG A 4 4.05 13.32 -10.20
CA ARG A 4 3.27 12.26 -9.56
C ARG A 4 4.14 11.18 -8.92
N GLN A 5 5.17 10.72 -9.63
CA GLN A 5 6.11 9.71 -9.12
C GLN A 5 6.92 10.25 -7.94
N LEU A 6 7.27 11.53 -7.97
CA LEU A 6 7.94 12.18 -6.85
C LEU A 6 7.05 12.24 -5.60
N GLU A 7 5.77 12.55 -5.77
CA GLU A 7 4.79 12.54 -4.68
C GLU A 7 4.62 11.14 -4.08
N ILE A 8 4.47 10.11 -4.93
CA ILE A 8 4.40 8.72 -4.48
C ILE A 8 5.67 8.34 -3.69
N HIS A 9 6.85 8.62 -4.25
CA HIS A 9 8.12 8.31 -3.59
C HIS A 9 8.24 8.99 -2.23
N LYS A 10 7.90 10.28 -2.14
CA LYS A 10 7.91 11.04 -0.89
C LYS A 10 6.95 10.43 0.13
N GLY A 11 5.75 10.03 -0.30
CA GLY A 11 4.78 9.38 0.56
C GLY A 11 5.23 8.02 1.06
N LEU A 12 5.76 7.21 0.18
CA LEU A 12 6.32 5.92 0.55
C LEU A 12 7.49 6.06 1.53
N SER A 13 8.31 7.14 1.40
CA SER A 13 9.40 7.42 2.33
C SER A 13 8.93 7.69 3.76
N SER A 14 7.71 8.21 3.92
CA SER A 14 7.10 8.41 5.25
C SER A 14 6.52 7.13 5.84
N ILE A 15 6.16 6.15 4.99
CA ILE A 15 5.68 4.83 5.41
C ILE A 15 6.86 3.89 5.70
N GLY A 16 7.87 3.88 4.80
CA GLY A 16 9.06 3.05 4.94
C GLY A 16 10.12 3.40 3.89
N THR A 17 11.31 3.76 4.34
CA THR A 17 12.42 4.20 3.48
C THR A 17 12.86 3.12 2.48
N GLU A 18 12.84 1.85 2.89
CA GLU A 18 13.18 0.73 2.01
C GLU A 18 12.13 0.54 0.90
N ILE A 19 10.84 0.70 1.22
CA ILE A 19 9.74 0.62 0.26
C ILE A 19 9.90 1.72 -0.79
N ALA A 20 10.25 2.95 -0.35
CA ALA A 20 10.51 4.07 -1.24
C ALA A 20 11.73 3.83 -2.14
N ALA A 21 12.79 3.19 -1.62
CA ALA A 21 13.96 2.84 -2.41
C ALA A 21 13.60 1.83 -3.51
N PHE A 22 12.84 0.77 -3.20
CA PHE A 22 12.35 -0.17 -4.22
C PHE A 22 11.48 0.51 -5.27
N TYR A 23 10.62 1.45 -4.86
CA TYR A 23 9.81 2.21 -5.81
C TYR A 23 10.68 3.09 -6.72
N TYR A 24 11.68 3.78 -6.17
CA TYR A 24 12.63 4.57 -6.96
C TYR A 24 13.33 3.71 -8.02
N ASP A 25 13.84 2.55 -7.61
CA ASP A 25 14.48 1.60 -8.53
C ASP A 25 13.51 1.11 -9.61
N CYS A 26 12.25 0.85 -9.27
CA CYS A 26 11.22 0.52 -10.25
C CYS A 26 11.03 1.63 -11.28
N VAL A 27 10.98 2.89 -10.86
CA VAL A 27 10.83 4.02 -11.78
C VAL A 27 12.04 4.12 -12.73
N ILE A 28 13.24 3.99 -12.22
CA ILE A 28 14.45 4.00 -13.06
C ILE A 28 14.45 2.83 -14.06
N LEU A 29 14.17 1.61 -13.58
CA LEU A 29 14.12 0.42 -14.43
C LEU A 29 13.02 0.49 -15.49
N SER A 30 11.90 1.16 -15.20
CA SER A 30 10.78 1.31 -16.14
C SER A 30 11.18 2.09 -17.40
N GLU A 31 12.13 3.02 -17.28
CA GLU A 31 12.66 3.82 -18.39
C GLU A 31 13.77 3.10 -19.18
N MET A 32 14.34 2.03 -18.63
CA MET A 32 15.43 1.29 -19.27
C MET A 32 14.88 0.30 -20.31
N ASP A 33 15.58 0.17 -21.45
CA ASP A 33 15.27 -0.88 -22.45
C ASP A 33 16.05 -2.16 -22.13
N LEU A 34 15.52 -2.95 -21.20
CA LEU A 34 16.08 -4.24 -20.79
C LEU A 34 15.14 -5.38 -21.16
N ASP A 35 15.68 -6.46 -21.72
CA ASP A 35 14.91 -7.68 -22.00
C ASP A 35 14.38 -8.34 -20.73
N THR A 36 15.07 -8.18 -19.62
CA THR A 36 14.70 -8.72 -18.30
C THR A 36 13.82 -7.75 -17.48
N LYS A 37 13.48 -6.58 -18.04
CA LYS A 37 12.69 -5.54 -17.33
C LYS A 37 11.45 -6.07 -16.62
N PRO A 38 10.54 -6.82 -17.26
CA PRO A 38 9.34 -7.31 -16.59
C PRO A 38 9.64 -8.21 -15.38
N TYR A 39 10.71 -8.99 -15.46
CA TYR A 39 11.16 -9.85 -14.38
C TYR A 39 11.67 -9.05 -13.17
N LEU A 40 12.56 -8.08 -13.40
CA LEU A 40 13.13 -7.23 -12.35
C LEU A 40 12.05 -6.39 -11.69
N LEU A 41 11.21 -5.73 -12.49
CA LEU A 41 10.09 -4.94 -11.99
C LEU A 41 9.07 -5.79 -11.23
N GLY A 42 8.79 -7.02 -11.70
CA GLY A 42 7.92 -7.95 -11.00
C GLY A 42 8.42 -8.31 -9.60
N HIS A 43 9.73 -8.48 -9.43
CA HIS A 43 10.35 -8.71 -8.12
C HIS A 43 10.23 -7.49 -7.22
N LEU A 44 10.66 -6.32 -7.68
CA LEU A 44 10.62 -5.09 -6.89
C LEU A 44 9.19 -4.69 -6.52
N SER A 45 8.24 -4.80 -7.46
CA SER A 45 6.83 -4.52 -7.19
C SER A 45 6.26 -5.43 -6.10
N ARG A 46 6.68 -6.70 -6.07
CA ARG A 46 6.29 -7.63 -5.02
C ARG A 46 6.88 -7.24 -3.66
N GLU A 47 8.14 -6.78 -3.63
CA GLU A 47 8.76 -6.31 -2.38
C GLU A 47 8.08 -5.03 -1.87
N ILE A 48 7.73 -4.08 -2.75
CA ILE A 48 6.93 -2.90 -2.39
C ILE A 48 5.58 -3.33 -1.78
N GLU A 49 4.85 -4.20 -2.47
CA GLU A 49 3.53 -4.69 -2.07
C GLU A 49 3.58 -5.41 -0.73
N SER A 50 4.56 -6.29 -0.53
CA SER A 50 4.76 -7.01 0.72
C SER A 50 5.15 -6.07 1.86
N GLY A 51 6.11 -5.17 1.62
CA GLY A 51 6.56 -4.20 2.60
C GLY A 51 5.43 -3.28 3.08
N LEU A 52 4.59 -2.80 2.17
CA LEU A 52 3.42 -1.99 2.52
C LEU A 52 2.46 -2.75 3.45
N ARG A 53 2.16 -4.01 3.13
CA ARG A 53 1.31 -4.84 4.00
C ARG A 53 1.95 -5.09 5.36
N ASP A 54 3.25 -5.35 5.38
CA ASP A 54 3.97 -5.63 6.64
C ASP A 54 4.02 -4.42 7.57
N VAL A 55 4.09 -3.21 7.01
CA VAL A 55 4.13 -1.95 7.78
C VAL A 55 2.72 -1.49 8.18
N LEU A 56 1.75 -1.59 7.26
CA LEU A 56 0.42 -1.00 7.43
C LEU A 56 -0.63 -1.98 7.98
N THR A 57 -0.27 -3.26 8.19
CA THR A 57 -1.18 -4.27 8.74
C THR A 57 -0.83 -4.57 10.19
N PRO A 58 -1.78 -4.61 11.12
CA PRO A 58 -1.53 -5.02 12.49
C PRO A 58 -0.95 -6.43 12.55
N LYS A 59 0.00 -6.65 13.45
CA LYS A 59 0.69 -7.95 13.57
C LYS A 59 -0.21 -9.08 14.07
N SER A 60 -1.22 -8.75 14.88
CA SER A 60 -2.22 -9.70 15.37
C SER A 60 -3.61 -9.09 15.40
N LEU A 61 -4.64 -9.93 15.31
CA LEU A 61 -6.03 -9.49 15.51
C LEU A 61 -6.36 -9.22 16.98
N GLU A 62 -5.51 -9.63 17.91
CA GLU A 62 -5.65 -9.31 19.35
C GLU A 62 -5.53 -7.79 19.59
N ASP A 63 -4.80 -7.09 18.70
CA ASP A 63 -4.68 -5.64 18.72
C ASP A 63 -5.91 -4.92 18.13
N ILE A 64 -6.87 -5.67 17.56
CA ILE A 64 -8.08 -5.14 16.92
C ILE A 64 -9.33 -5.57 17.71
N ASP A 65 -9.50 -5.00 18.88
CA ASP A 65 -10.75 -5.13 19.67
C ASP A 65 -11.98 -4.47 19.02
N LEU A 66 -11.92 -4.16 17.70
CA LEU A 66 -12.88 -3.29 17.01
C LEU A 66 -13.63 -3.93 15.83
N CYS A 67 -13.43 -5.19 15.53
CA CYS A 67 -14.19 -5.82 14.47
C CYS A 67 -15.31 -6.71 15.04
N GLU A 68 -16.42 -6.10 15.45
CA GLU A 68 -17.65 -6.84 15.87
C GLU A 68 -18.22 -7.74 14.77
N GLU A 69 -17.84 -7.51 13.49
CA GLU A 69 -18.28 -8.33 12.35
C GLU A 69 -17.40 -9.56 12.07
N CYS A 70 -16.18 -9.62 12.62
CA CYS A 70 -15.29 -10.76 12.45
C CYS A 70 -15.37 -11.71 13.66
N SER A 71 -16.49 -12.38 13.87
CA SER A 71 -16.67 -13.44 14.89
C SER A 71 -15.80 -14.68 14.63
N ARG A 72 -14.50 -14.53 14.40
CA ARG A 72 -13.56 -15.64 14.18
C ARG A 72 -12.50 -15.67 15.27
N PRO A 73 -11.97 -16.86 15.62
CA PRO A 73 -11.02 -17.02 16.72
C PRO A 73 -9.81 -16.11 16.60
N LEU A 74 -9.46 -15.46 17.69
CA LEU A 74 -8.44 -14.42 17.90
C LEU A 74 -6.98 -14.79 17.51
N ASN A 75 -6.69 -16.02 17.17
CA ASN A 75 -5.32 -16.52 16.91
C ASN A 75 -5.07 -16.90 15.44
N ARG A 76 -5.79 -16.35 14.46
CA ARG A 76 -5.52 -16.65 13.07
C ARG A 76 -4.59 -15.63 12.42
N LYS A 77 -3.69 -16.11 11.58
CA LYS A 77 -2.86 -15.27 10.71
C LYS A 77 -3.74 -14.48 9.74
N ILE A 78 -3.51 -13.16 9.65
CA ILE A 78 -4.19 -12.28 8.69
C ILE A 78 -3.91 -12.75 7.26
N GLY A 79 -4.96 -12.92 6.47
CA GLY A 79 -4.84 -13.33 5.07
C GLY A 79 -4.42 -12.18 4.15
N HIS A 80 -3.89 -12.51 2.95
CA HIS A 80 -3.39 -11.51 1.98
C HIS A 80 -4.44 -10.42 1.66
N LYS A 81 -5.67 -10.82 1.34
CA LYS A 81 -6.74 -9.86 1.02
C LYS A 81 -7.12 -8.99 2.22
N GLU A 82 -7.13 -9.56 3.40
CA GLU A 82 -7.41 -8.87 4.65
C GLU A 82 -6.30 -7.86 4.99
N SER A 83 -5.03 -8.23 4.77
CA SER A 83 -3.91 -7.28 4.89
C SER A 83 -4.06 -6.08 3.96
N ILE A 84 -4.50 -6.28 2.71
CA ILE A 84 -4.76 -5.18 1.76
C ILE A 84 -5.87 -4.26 2.27
N ILE A 85 -6.96 -4.82 2.81
CA ILE A 85 -8.06 -4.06 3.41
C ILE A 85 -7.52 -3.16 4.53
N HIS A 86 -6.74 -3.72 5.44
CA HIS A 86 -6.12 -2.97 6.54
C HIS A 86 -5.13 -1.91 6.01
N SER A 87 -4.29 -2.26 5.03
CA SER A 87 -3.31 -1.31 4.48
C SER A 87 -3.94 -0.10 3.80
N LEU A 88 -5.13 -0.26 3.22
CA LEU A 88 -5.87 0.84 2.61
C LEU A 88 -6.80 1.58 3.59
N GLY A 89 -7.16 0.95 4.72
CA GLY A 89 -8.19 1.48 5.62
C GLY A 89 -9.57 1.53 4.97
N LEU A 90 -9.90 0.60 4.07
CA LEU A 90 -11.11 0.59 3.25
C LEU A 90 -11.88 -0.72 3.38
N ASP A 91 -13.16 -0.68 3.03
CA ASP A 91 -14.00 -1.88 2.98
C ASP A 91 -13.61 -2.83 1.85
N ASN A 92 -13.87 -4.13 2.08
CA ASN A 92 -13.61 -5.23 1.15
C ASN A 92 -14.19 -5.03 -0.26
N GLU A 93 -15.29 -4.30 -0.38
CA GLU A 93 -16.01 -4.10 -1.64
C GLU A 93 -15.51 -2.91 -2.47
N THR A 94 -14.60 -2.10 -1.92
CA THR A 94 -14.02 -0.97 -2.65
C THR A 94 -13.22 -1.41 -3.86
N GLU A 95 -13.30 -0.62 -4.92
CA GLU A 95 -12.60 -0.89 -6.18
C GLU A 95 -11.08 -0.95 -5.99
N TYR A 96 -10.50 -0.09 -5.14
CA TYR A 96 -9.07 -0.09 -4.86
C TYR A 96 -8.58 -1.37 -4.17
N VAL A 97 -9.36 -1.95 -3.25
CA VAL A 97 -9.05 -3.24 -2.62
C VAL A 97 -9.06 -4.36 -3.66
N LYS A 98 -10.10 -4.39 -4.52
CA LYS A 98 -10.20 -5.39 -5.60
C LYS A 98 -9.06 -5.25 -6.60
N GLN A 99 -8.73 -4.03 -6.98
CA GLN A 99 -7.66 -3.72 -7.91
C GLN A 99 -6.29 -4.09 -7.35
N TRP A 100 -5.97 -3.70 -6.10
CA TRP A 100 -4.71 -4.10 -5.45
C TRP A 100 -4.57 -5.62 -5.41
N TYR A 101 -5.59 -6.32 -4.93
CA TYR A 101 -5.56 -7.77 -4.87
C TYR A 101 -5.35 -8.44 -6.23
N LYS A 102 -5.99 -7.90 -7.28
CA LYS A 102 -5.81 -8.36 -8.66
C LYS A 102 -4.38 -8.13 -9.15
N VAL A 103 -3.83 -6.94 -8.92
CA VAL A 103 -2.46 -6.56 -9.31
C VAL A 103 -1.43 -7.39 -8.55
N ALA A 104 -1.55 -7.49 -7.23
CA ALA A 104 -0.64 -8.26 -6.37
C ALA A 104 -0.52 -9.73 -6.78
N LYS A 105 -1.61 -10.35 -7.24
CA LYS A 105 -1.60 -11.73 -7.78
C LYS A 105 -0.86 -11.88 -9.11
N GLN A 106 -0.59 -10.80 -9.82
CA GLN A 106 0.15 -10.86 -11.09
C GLN A 106 1.66 -10.81 -10.87
N PHE A 107 2.16 -10.08 -9.87
CA PHE A 107 3.60 -9.93 -9.65
C PHE A 107 4.38 -11.24 -9.57
N PRO A 108 3.92 -12.29 -8.84
CA PRO A 108 4.62 -13.58 -8.83
C PRO A 108 4.77 -14.22 -10.20
N LYS A 109 3.85 -13.96 -11.15
CA LYS A 109 3.93 -14.52 -12.50
C LYS A 109 5.10 -13.93 -13.29
N TYR A 110 5.45 -12.67 -13.02
CA TYR A 110 6.61 -12.01 -13.62
C TYR A 110 7.90 -12.27 -12.82
N ALA A 111 7.82 -12.35 -11.50
CA ALA A 111 8.96 -12.59 -10.62
C ALA A 111 9.51 -14.02 -10.71
N HIS A 112 8.69 -15.02 -11.02
CA HIS A 112 9.13 -16.40 -11.11
C HIS A 112 9.40 -16.83 -12.55
N ARG A 113 10.59 -17.43 -12.77
CA ARG A 113 10.91 -18.13 -14.01
C ARG A 113 9.98 -19.34 -14.17
N GLN A 114 8.95 -19.19 -14.97
CA GLN A 114 8.21 -20.35 -15.47
C GLN A 114 8.86 -20.81 -16.79
N GLY A 115 9.97 -21.53 -16.68
CA GLY A 115 10.54 -22.47 -17.66
C GLY A 115 10.91 -21.97 -19.06
N VAL A 116 10.32 -20.94 -19.58
CA VAL A 116 10.57 -20.41 -20.94
C VAL A 116 10.54 -18.89 -20.91
N TRP A 117 11.53 -18.28 -21.58
CA TRP A 117 11.55 -16.85 -21.82
C TRP A 117 10.30 -16.45 -22.61
N LYS A 118 9.52 -15.56 -22.04
CA LYS A 118 8.26 -15.17 -22.59
C LYS A 118 8.43 -14.08 -23.65
N ASP A 119 7.49 -14.05 -24.58
CA ASP A 119 7.39 -13.16 -25.72
C ASP A 119 7.48 -11.66 -25.30
N PRO A 120 8.14 -10.79 -26.12
CA PRO A 120 8.16 -9.32 -25.92
C PRO A 120 6.82 -8.64 -25.62
N ARG A 121 5.71 -9.25 -26.01
CA ARG A 121 4.35 -8.79 -25.65
C ARG A 121 4.12 -8.65 -24.15
N GLU A 122 4.90 -9.32 -23.34
CA GLU A 122 4.79 -9.21 -21.88
C GLU A 122 5.36 -7.90 -21.32
N LYS A 123 6.24 -7.19 -22.06
CA LYS A 123 6.68 -5.85 -21.66
C LYS A 123 5.50 -4.89 -21.57
N GLU A 124 4.68 -4.84 -22.62
CA GLU A 124 3.49 -3.97 -22.66
C GLU A 124 2.44 -4.36 -21.61
N ALA A 125 2.21 -5.65 -21.43
CA ALA A 125 1.30 -6.15 -20.41
C ALA A 125 1.79 -5.79 -19.00
N PHE A 126 3.11 -5.85 -18.75
CA PHE A 126 3.68 -5.44 -17.48
C PHE A 126 3.60 -3.91 -17.28
N ASP A 127 3.87 -3.12 -18.32
CA ASP A 127 3.76 -1.65 -18.24
C ASP A 127 2.34 -1.20 -17.86
N ASN A 128 1.32 -1.92 -18.33
CA ASN A 128 -0.07 -1.69 -17.91
C ASN A 128 -0.31 -2.09 -16.45
N LEU A 129 0.26 -3.21 -16.01
CA LEU A 129 0.19 -3.66 -14.62
C LEU A 129 0.88 -2.69 -13.68
N TRP A 130 2.06 -2.19 -14.06
CA TRP A 130 2.83 -1.21 -13.30
C TRP A 130 2.05 0.10 -13.13
N ARG A 131 1.45 0.62 -14.21
CA ARG A 131 0.60 1.83 -14.12
C ARG A 131 -0.58 1.65 -13.16
N GLN A 132 -1.26 0.50 -13.21
CA GLN A 132 -2.33 0.20 -12.26
C GLN A 132 -1.83 0.16 -10.81
N PHE A 133 -0.62 -0.35 -10.59
CA PHE A 133 0.00 -0.35 -9.26
C PHE A 133 0.37 1.05 -8.80
N GLU A 134 0.93 1.89 -9.67
CA GLU A 134 1.19 3.31 -9.36
C GLU A 134 -0.10 4.07 -9.01
N ASP A 135 -1.24 3.74 -9.64
CA ASP A 135 -2.55 4.33 -9.28
C ASP A 135 -2.95 3.96 -7.84
N ILE A 136 -2.72 2.71 -7.46
CA ILE A 136 -2.98 2.23 -6.09
C ILE A 136 -2.04 2.91 -5.09
N LEU A 137 -0.74 3.02 -5.41
CA LEU A 137 0.23 3.68 -4.55
C LEU A 137 -0.09 5.17 -4.36
N ALA A 138 -0.46 5.87 -5.42
CA ALA A 138 -0.86 7.27 -5.35
C ALA A 138 -2.09 7.47 -4.46
N PHE A 139 -3.08 6.60 -4.57
CA PHE A 139 -4.27 6.62 -3.72
C PHE A 139 -3.92 6.34 -2.25
N LEU A 140 -3.14 5.31 -1.98
CA LEU A 140 -2.71 4.95 -0.63
C LEU A 140 -1.96 6.10 0.05
N VAL A 141 -0.99 6.68 -0.67
CA VAL A 141 -0.18 7.80 -0.17
C VAL A 141 -1.05 9.04 0.08
N GLY A 142 -1.95 9.37 -0.85
CA GLY A 142 -2.85 10.52 -0.71
C GLY A 142 -3.76 10.40 0.51
N ASN A 143 -4.35 9.25 0.74
CA ASN A 143 -5.16 8.98 1.93
C ASN A 143 -4.35 9.02 3.22
N TYR A 144 -3.17 8.41 3.22
CA TYR A 144 -2.28 8.42 4.38
C TYR A 144 -1.93 9.86 4.80
N TYR A 145 -1.53 10.70 3.85
CA TYR A 145 -1.20 12.10 4.15
C TYR A 145 -2.39 12.92 4.62
N ALA A 146 -3.56 12.76 4.01
CA ALA A 146 -4.74 13.52 4.40
C ALA A 146 -5.09 13.32 5.88
N ILE A 147 -4.92 12.11 6.40
CA ILE A 147 -5.17 11.81 7.81
C ILE A 147 -3.99 12.25 8.69
N ALA A 148 -2.74 12.00 8.26
CA ALA A 148 -1.55 12.43 8.99
C ALA A 148 -1.50 13.96 9.16
N ASP A 149 -1.82 14.74 8.12
CA ASP A 149 -1.89 16.20 8.18
C ASP A 149 -2.98 16.70 9.13
N ARG A 150 -4.15 16.03 9.15
CA ARG A 150 -5.22 16.38 10.11
C ARG A 150 -4.80 16.10 11.55
N LEU A 151 -4.15 14.96 11.81
CA LEU A 151 -3.63 14.62 13.14
C LEU A 151 -2.53 15.59 13.57
N ASP A 152 -1.56 15.87 12.71
CA ASP A 152 -0.49 16.82 12.99
C ASP A 152 -1.03 18.24 13.26
N GLY A 153 -2.05 18.67 12.49
CA GLY A 153 -2.76 19.91 12.74
C GLY A 153 -3.38 19.97 14.13
N ILE A 154 -4.01 18.88 14.59
CA ILE A 154 -4.61 18.81 15.93
C ILE A 154 -3.53 18.81 17.01
N LEU A 155 -2.45 18.04 16.83
CA LEU A 155 -1.34 17.92 17.80
C LEU A 155 -0.57 19.23 17.96
N LYS A 156 -0.54 20.09 16.95
CA LYS A 156 0.11 21.42 17.00
C LYS A 156 -0.78 22.51 17.59
N MET A 157 -2.06 22.25 17.88
CA MET A 157 -2.94 23.22 18.54
C MET A 157 -2.50 23.41 19.99
N THR A 158 -2.29 24.66 20.38
CA THR A 158 -1.90 25.01 21.77
C THR A 158 -3.08 24.82 22.74
N ASP A 159 -4.31 24.99 22.27
CA ASP A 159 -5.56 24.84 23.06
C ASP A 159 -6.67 24.32 22.14
N PRO A 160 -6.69 22.98 21.87
CA PRO A 160 -7.72 22.40 21.01
C PRO A 160 -9.09 22.46 21.69
N SER A 161 -10.12 22.86 20.95
CA SER A 161 -11.49 22.89 21.47
C SER A 161 -11.97 21.48 21.85
N LYS A 162 -12.98 21.41 22.73
CA LYS A 162 -13.58 20.12 23.13
C LYS A 162 -14.16 19.36 21.94
N GLU A 163 -14.68 20.06 20.93
CA GLU A 163 -15.21 19.47 19.70
C GLU A 163 -14.09 18.78 18.90
N VAL A 164 -12.91 19.43 18.79
CA VAL A 164 -11.73 18.88 18.12
C VAL A 164 -11.23 17.64 18.87
N LEU A 165 -11.12 17.69 20.20
CA LEU A 165 -10.71 16.55 21.02
C LEU A 165 -11.70 15.39 20.94
N ASN A 166 -13.00 15.68 20.90
CA ASN A 166 -14.05 14.66 20.76
C ASN A 166 -14.08 14.03 19.35
N ALA A 167 -13.60 14.75 18.32
CA ALA A 167 -13.49 14.22 16.96
C ALA A 167 -12.27 13.30 16.77
N LEU A 168 -11.23 13.45 17.61
CA LEU A 168 -9.99 12.67 17.48
C LEU A 168 -10.19 11.14 17.53
N PRO A 169 -10.97 10.56 18.47
CA PRO A 169 -11.22 9.12 18.49
C PRO A 169 -11.92 8.61 17.22
N ASN A 170 -12.82 9.42 16.65
CA ASN A 170 -13.49 9.07 15.40
C ASN A 170 -12.52 9.13 14.23
N LEU A 171 -11.65 10.14 14.15
CA LEU A 171 -10.63 10.26 13.13
C LEU A 171 -9.66 9.05 13.16
N LEU A 172 -9.26 8.62 14.37
CA LEU A 172 -8.42 7.44 14.56
C LEU A 172 -9.14 6.13 14.21
N LYS A 173 -10.47 6.06 14.45
CA LYS A 173 -11.30 4.90 14.09
C LYS A 173 -11.60 4.83 12.60
N GLU A 174 -11.69 5.97 11.91
CA GLU A 174 -11.91 6.02 10.46
C GLU A 174 -10.76 5.36 9.68
N ASP A 175 -9.56 5.33 10.28
CA ASP A 175 -8.42 4.66 9.67
C ASP A 175 -7.59 3.91 10.73
N SER A 176 -7.77 2.60 10.77
CA SER A 176 -7.10 1.72 11.74
C SER A 176 -5.57 1.78 11.70
N ARG A 177 -4.97 2.28 10.60
CA ARG A 177 -3.52 2.46 10.46
C ARG A 177 -2.94 3.41 11.51
N PHE A 178 -3.73 4.35 12.02
CA PHE A 178 -3.31 5.33 13.02
C PHE A 178 -3.54 4.91 14.47
N LEU A 179 -4.13 3.74 14.70
CA LEU A 179 -4.31 3.20 16.06
C LEU A 179 -3.03 2.62 16.66
N TYR A 180 -1.96 2.45 15.85
CA TYR A 180 -0.75 1.72 16.22
C TYR A 180 0.52 2.57 16.16
N PHE A 181 0.38 3.90 16.10
CA PHE A 181 1.48 4.86 16.19
C PHE A 181 1.59 5.51 17.57
#